data_6a5c054ec806d6da9cf20d07d2d2f401
#
_entry.id   6a5c054ec806d6da9cf20d07d2d2f401
#
_cell.length_a   1.000
_cell.length_b   1.000
_cell.length_c   1.000
_cell.angle_alpha   90.00
_cell.angle_beta   90.00
_cell.angle_gamma   90.00
#
_symmetry.space_group_name_H-M   'P 1'
#
loop_
_entity.id
_entity.type
_entity.pdbx_description
1 polymer ?
#
loop_
_entity_poly.entity_id
_entity_poly.type
_entity_poly.pdbx_seq_one_letter_code
_entity_poly.pdbx_strand_id
1 'polypeptide(L)'
;MDNRPVGTRQARELLRVAFGPSVVALVVIAALTLLQLLIANSDMTGALGAIASMWLGVHQVPVSIGGRELGVMPLLPVLLMVWGTARTTAAATSPQSSWFVTRWVVASALGGPVLIAAISLAVIHDASSVLTELQTPNALRAVGGVLAVHAIGATIGVGARIGRRTLTASPLPTWLPDAFRAAAAGVLALVGLSGVVMVGSLVVHWSTMHDLYAITDSVFGQFSLTVLSVLYAPNVMVGTAAVAVGSSAHVGLATFSSFTVFGGDIPALPVLAAVPSPPLGPVWVALLIVAAASAVAVGQQCARRPLPLMPALGKLIVAAATAALAMSLLGFAGGGRLGNFGDVGVDQATFAPAVFLWFVGIGALTLAMSGGIARRPKRATPAPVPEPEPDMVEDEPEVLDDEAEVDEAEVGEAEPEPVDNVAVPVDGEPPAEEEYPEDPEDHFVVDDDGTRDGNGEAAE
;
A
#
# COMPACT_ATOMS: atom_id res chain seq x y z
N MET A 1 -20.91 20.89 17.24
CA MET A 1 -20.44 21.15 15.88
C MET A 1 -19.32 22.18 15.99
N ASP A 2 -18.06 21.72 15.90
CA ASP A 2 -16.90 22.59 16.12
C ASP A 2 -16.61 23.34 14.81
N ASN A 3 -17.09 24.58 14.74
CA ASN A 3 -16.98 25.47 13.58
C ASN A 3 -15.68 26.29 13.63
N ARG A 4 -14.56 25.66 14.07
CA ARG A 4 -13.27 26.36 14.10
C ARG A 4 -12.78 26.58 12.66
N PRO A 5 -12.35 27.80 12.31
CA PRO A 5 -11.76 28.06 11.00
C PRO A 5 -10.55 27.14 10.82
N VAL A 6 -10.46 26.53 9.64
CA VAL A 6 -9.34 25.66 9.24
C VAL A 6 -8.08 26.52 9.37
N GLY A 7 -7.23 26.24 10.35
CA GLY A 7 -6.01 27.00 10.56
C GLY A 7 -5.10 26.91 9.33
N THR A 8 -4.25 27.92 9.11
CA THR A 8 -3.32 28.01 7.98
C THR A 8 -2.45 26.76 7.85
N ARG A 9 -2.12 26.11 8.95
CA ARG A 9 -1.37 24.84 9.00
C ARG A 9 -2.14 23.69 8.35
N GLN A 10 -3.43 23.57 8.66
CA GLN A 10 -4.30 22.54 8.08
C GLN A 10 -4.54 22.78 6.59
N ALA A 11 -4.70 24.03 6.17
CA ALA A 11 -4.80 24.39 4.75
C ALA A 11 -3.55 23.99 3.96
N ARG A 12 -2.37 24.24 4.51
CA ARG A 12 -1.08 23.84 3.90
C ARG A 12 -0.95 22.32 3.78
N GLU A 13 -1.37 21.57 4.79
CA GLU A 13 -1.37 20.10 4.75
C GLU A 13 -2.33 19.59 3.67
N LEU A 14 -3.54 20.13 3.56
CA LEU A 14 -4.50 19.74 2.52
C LEU A 14 -3.99 20.10 1.10
N LEU A 15 -3.35 21.25 0.92
CA LEU A 15 -2.71 21.61 -0.36
C LEU A 15 -1.57 20.64 -0.71
N ARG A 16 -0.76 20.24 0.27
CA ARG A 16 0.29 19.24 0.05
C ARG A 16 -0.28 17.88 -0.35
N VAL A 17 -1.41 17.48 0.25
CA VAL A 17 -2.12 16.25 -0.12
C VAL A 17 -2.69 16.36 -1.54
N ALA A 18 -3.32 17.49 -1.86
CA ALA A 18 -3.97 17.72 -3.15
C ALA A 18 -2.97 17.74 -4.32
N PHE A 19 -1.84 18.42 -4.16
CA PHE A 19 -0.95 18.71 -5.27
C PHE A 19 0.44 18.07 -5.17
N GLY A 20 0.90 17.70 -3.97
CA GLY A 20 2.27 17.24 -3.73
C GLY A 20 2.73 16.16 -4.69
N PRO A 21 2.15 14.96 -4.69
CA PRO A 21 2.58 13.86 -5.55
C PRO A 21 2.47 14.21 -7.04
N SER A 22 1.37 14.84 -7.45
CA SER A 22 1.08 15.20 -8.85
C SER A 22 2.03 16.27 -9.40
N VAL A 23 2.34 17.29 -8.60
CA VAL A 23 3.30 18.34 -9.01
C VAL A 23 4.72 17.79 -9.08
N VAL A 24 5.13 16.94 -8.12
CA VAL A 24 6.45 16.28 -8.20
C VAL A 24 6.57 15.47 -9.49
N ALA A 25 5.56 14.66 -9.84
CA ALA A 25 5.56 13.92 -11.08
C ALA A 25 5.61 14.84 -12.30
N LEU A 26 4.82 15.92 -12.31
CA LEU A 26 4.79 16.90 -13.41
C LEU A 26 6.17 17.56 -13.60
N VAL A 27 6.83 17.97 -12.52
CA VAL A 27 8.17 18.57 -12.56
C VAL A 27 9.21 17.60 -13.11
N VAL A 28 9.18 16.33 -12.66
CA VAL A 28 10.10 15.30 -13.15
C VAL A 28 9.86 15.02 -14.64
N ILE A 29 8.61 14.87 -15.06
CA ILE A 29 8.25 14.66 -16.46
C ILE A 29 8.70 15.86 -17.31
N ALA A 30 8.40 17.09 -16.87
CA ALA A 30 8.79 18.29 -17.58
C ALA A 30 10.31 18.38 -17.74
N ALA A 31 11.06 18.13 -16.67
CA ALA A 31 12.53 18.14 -16.72
C ALA A 31 13.09 17.10 -17.70
N LEU A 32 12.57 15.88 -17.67
CA LEU A 32 13.01 14.80 -18.57
C LEU A 32 12.64 15.11 -20.03
N THR A 33 11.41 15.59 -20.29
CA THR A 33 10.93 15.92 -21.64
C THR A 33 11.73 17.07 -22.23
N LEU A 34 11.92 18.15 -21.49
CA LEU A 34 12.69 19.31 -21.95
C LEU A 34 14.16 18.98 -22.17
N LEU A 35 14.75 18.19 -21.29
CA LEU A 35 16.14 17.70 -21.46
C LEU A 35 16.25 16.87 -22.74
N GLN A 36 15.29 15.98 -22.99
CA GLN A 36 15.28 15.13 -24.19
C GLN A 36 15.15 15.95 -25.47
N LEU A 37 14.25 16.93 -25.50
CA LEU A 37 14.08 17.85 -26.64
C LEU A 37 15.35 18.69 -26.88
N LEU A 38 15.98 19.17 -25.82
CA LEU A 38 17.23 19.93 -25.91
C LEU A 38 18.37 19.09 -26.51
N ILE A 39 18.56 17.85 -26.04
CA ILE A 39 19.60 16.96 -26.54
C ILE A 39 19.33 16.54 -27.99
N ALA A 40 18.07 16.31 -28.35
CA ALA A 40 17.66 16.00 -29.71
C ALA A 40 17.74 17.20 -30.66
N ASN A 41 18.11 18.39 -30.15
CA ASN A 41 18.07 19.65 -30.90
C ASN A 41 16.73 19.86 -31.65
N SER A 42 15.65 19.42 -30.99
CA SER A 42 14.28 19.57 -31.51
C SER A 42 13.72 20.93 -31.12
N ASP A 43 12.81 21.45 -31.90
CA ASP A 43 12.04 22.62 -31.50
C ASP A 43 11.15 22.30 -30.29
N MET A 44 10.69 23.31 -29.59
CA MET A 44 9.84 23.15 -28.39
C MET A 44 8.35 23.03 -28.75
N THR A 45 8.03 22.89 -30.04
CA THR A 45 6.65 22.75 -30.53
C THR A 45 6.05 21.47 -29.95
N GLY A 46 4.94 21.58 -29.23
CA GLY A 46 4.27 20.43 -28.63
C GLY A 46 4.86 19.93 -27.28
N ALA A 47 5.91 20.57 -26.75
CA ALA A 47 6.52 20.16 -25.47
C ALA A 47 5.50 20.09 -24.34
N LEU A 48 4.60 21.07 -24.22
CA LEU A 48 3.55 21.07 -23.19
C LEU A 48 2.54 19.95 -23.42
N GLY A 49 2.16 19.67 -24.68
CA GLY A 49 1.29 18.54 -25.02
C GLY A 49 1.91 17.19 -24.66
N ALA A 50 3.22 17.02 -24.92
CA ALA A 50 3.97 15.83 -24.54
C ALA A 50 4.03 15.65 -23.00
N ILE A 51 4.35 16.72 -22.26
CA ILE A 51 4.38 16.71 -20.78
C ILE A 51 3.00 16.33 -20.22
N ALA A 52 1.93 16.96 -20.71
CA ALA A 52 0.57 16.69 -20.29
C ALA A 52 0.14 15.23 -20.61
N SER A 53 0.50 14.74 -21.80
CA SER A 53 0.22 13.35 -22.21
C SER A 53 0.97 12.33 -21.36
N MET A 54 2.25 12.55 -21.06
CA MET A 54 3.04 11.69 -20.18
C MET A 54 2.49 11.71 -18.76
N TRP A 55 2.04 12.87 -18.26
CA TRP A 55 1.42 12.95 -16.92
C TRP A 55 0.11 12.14 -16.86
N LEU A 56 -0.74 12.20 -17.89
CA LEU A 56 -1.92 11.33 -17.99
C LEU A 56 -1.52 9.86 -18.11
N GLY A 57 -0.44 9.54 -18.83
CA GLY A 57 0.11 8.18 -18.95
C GLY A 57 0.51 7.59 -17.59
N VAL A 58 1.05 8.39 -16.66
CA VAL A 58 1.29 7.95 -15.26
C VAL A 58 0.00 7.49 -14.58
N HIS A 59 -1.16 7.96 -15.00
CA HIS A 59 -2.46 7.58 -14.48
C HIS A 59 -3.16 6.51 -15.34
N GLN A 60 -2.39 5.76 -16.14
CA GLN A 60 -2.88 4.66 -16.99
C GLN A 60 -3.86 5.11 -18.08
N VAL A 61 -3.73 6.34 -18.54
CA VAL A 61 -4.53 6.88 -19.64
C VAL A 61 -3.81 6.62 -20.95
N PRO A 62 -4.39 5.86 -21.89
CA PRO A 62 -3.78 5.61 -23.20
C PRO A 62 -3.56 6.90 -23.98
N VAL A 63 -2.43 6.98 -24.67
CA VAL A 63 -2.08 8.08 -25.57
C VAL A 63 -2.14 7.56 -27.01
N SER A 64 -2.78 8.31 -27.90
CA SER A 64 -2.86 7.98 -29.33
C SER A 64 -1.99 8.94 -30.13
N ILE A 65 -1.06 8.40 -30.93
CA ILE A 65 -0.15 9.14 -31.78
C ILE A 65 -0.24 8.55 -33.18
N GLY A 66 -0.56 9.38 -34.21
CA GLY A 66 -0.70 8.92 -35.59
C GLY A 66 -1.76 7.82 -35.77
N GLY A 67 -2.85 7.86 -35.00
CA GLY A 67 -3.92 6.84 -35.02
C GLY A 67 -3.57 5.51 -34.35
N ARG A 68 -2.39 5.41 -33.72
CA ARG A 68 -1.95 4.20 -32.98
C ARG A 68 -2.08 4.43 -31.49
N GLU A 69 -2.81 3.54 -30.80
CA GLU A 69 -2.98 3.59 -29.36
C GLU A 69 -1.74 2.98 -28.66
N LEU A 70 -1.15 3.75 -27.76
CA LEU A 70 -0.15 3.32 -26.81
C LEU A 70 -0.84 3.17 -25.45
N GLY A 71 -1.40 2.00 -25.19
CA GLY A 71 -2.19 1.71 -24.00
C GLY A 71 -1.39 0.97 -22.92
N VAL A 72 -0.23 0.41 -23.24
CA VAL A 72 0.64 -0.26 -22.26
C VAL A 72 1.49 0.81 -21.58
N MET A 73 1.07 1.19 -20.38
CA MET A 73 1.79 2.20 -19.60
C MET A 73 2.75 1.54 -18.61
N PRO A 74 3.91 2.16 -18.32
CA PRO A 74 4.84 1.64 -17.33
C PRO A 74 4.23 1.66 -15.93
N LEU A 75 4.36 0.54 -15.19
CA LEU A 75 3.79 0.41 -13.85
C LEU A 75 4.59 1.17 -12.79
N LEU A 76 5.90 1.39 -12.96
CA LEU A 76 6.70 2.03 -11.92
C LEU A 76 6.18 3.44 -11.56
N PRO A 77 5.90 4.34 -12.54
CA PRO A 77 5.37 5.67 -12.24
C PRO A 77 4.04 5.64 -11.50
N VAL A 78 3.10 4.77 -11.90
CA VAL A 78 1.80 4.67 -11.21
C VAL A 78 1.95 4.13 -9.78
N LEU A 79 2.84 3.15 -9.57
CA LEU A 79 3.13 2.64 -8.21
C LEU A 79 3.74 3.73 -7.32
N LEU A 80 4.64 4.55 -7.87
CA LEU A 80 5.20 5.70 -7.15
C LEU A 80 4.13 6.76 -6.86
N MET A 81 3.19 6.99 -7.78
CA MET A 81 2.06 7.91 -7.56
C MET A 81 1.13 7.40 -6.45
N VAL A 82 0.76 6.12 -6.48
CA VAL A 82 -0.03 5.47 -5.41
C VAL A 82 0.70 5.58 -4.06
N TRP A 83 1.99 5.27 -4.03
CA TRP A 83 2.81 5.38 -2.82
C TRP A 83 2.90 6.81 -2.30
N GLY A 84 3.15 7.79 -3.18
CA GLY A 84 3.23 9.21 -2.83
C GLY A 84 1.92 9.72 -2.23
N THR A 85 0.79 9.38 -2.87
CA THR A 85 -0.55 9.71 -2.37
C THR A 85 -0.83 9.02 -1.03
N ALA A 86 -0.49 7.73 -0.89
CA ALA A 86 -0.65 7.01 0.37
C ALA A 86 0.19 7.64 1.49
N ARG A 87 1.44 8.04 1.20
CA ARG A 87 2.33 8.69 2.17
C ARG A 87 1.81 10.05 2.62
N THR A 88 1.35 10.88 1.70
CA THR A 88 0.84 12.24 2.01
C THR A 88 -0.48 12.18 2.77
N THR A 89 -1.43 11.31 2.36
CA THR A 89 -2.70 11.11 3.07
C THR A 89 -2.49 10.49 4.45
N ALA A 90 -1.57 9.53 4.60
CA ALA A 90 -1.21 8.98 5.90
C ALA A 90 -0.58 10.02 6.84
N ALA A 91 0.25 10.94 6.33
CA ALA A 91 0.84 12.02 7.11
C ALA A 91 -0.22 13.04 7.57
N ALA A 92 -1.22 13.33 6.73
CA ALA A 92 -2.32 14.25 7.04
C ALA A 92 -3.45 13.63 7.89
N THR A 93 -3.39 12.31 8.18
CA THR A 93 -4.41 11.59 8.95
C THR A 93 -3.83 11.14 10.28
N SER A 94 -4.34 11.69 11.40
CA SER A 94 -3.98 11.21 12.73
C SER A 94 -4.84 9.99 13.12
N PRO A 95 -4.37 9.11 14.04
CA PRO A 95 -5.18 7.99 14.53
C PRO A 95 -6.50 8.40 15.19
N GLN A 96 -6.59 9.63 15.68
CA GLN A 96 -7.77 10.21 16.33
C GLN A 96 -8.59 11.11 15.41
N SER A 97 -8.21 11.22 14.12
CA SER A 97 -8.95 12.07 13.16
C SER A 97 -10.42 11.71 13.13
N SER A 98 -11.26 12.76 13.16
CA SER A 98 -12.71 12.61 12.98
C SER A 98 -13.02 12.22 11.53
N TRP A 99 -14.19 11.63 11.31
CA TRP A 99 -14.69 11.34 9.96
C TRP A 99 -14.73 12.60 9.08
N PHE A 100 -15.05 13.74 9.66
CA PHE A 100 -15.06 15.01 8.94
C PHE A 100 -13.68 15.39 8.39
N VAL A 101 -12.63 15.32 9.20
CA VAL A 101 -11.25 15.61 8.77
C VAL A 101 -10.79 14.59 7.71
N THR A 102 -11.06 13.30 7.93
CA THR A 102 -10.69 12.24 7.01
C THR A 102 -11.27 12.44 5.61
N ARG A 103 -12.56 12.79 5.52
CA ARG A 103 -13.20 13.04 4.21
C ARG A 103 -12.59 14.24 3.47
N TRP A 104 -12.14 15.28 4.18
CA TRP A 104 -11.46 16.42 3.55
C TRP A 104 -10.06 16.04 3.03
N VAL A 105 -9.35 15.20 3.76
CA VAL A 105 -8.05 14.64 3.28
C VAL A 105 -8.28 13.83 2.01
N VAL A 106 -9.28 12.93 1.98
CA VAL A 106 -9.61 12.15 0.78
C VAL A 106 -10.08 13.05 -0.37
N ALA A 107 -10.97 14.01 -0.11
CA ALA A 107 -11.45 14.94 -1.12
C ALA A 107 -10.32 15.78 -1.72
N SER A 108 -9.35 16.22 -0.91
CA SER A 108 -8.15 16.92 -1.38
C SER A 108 -7.27 16.02 -2.24
N ALA A 109 -7.04 14.76 -1.81
CA ALA A 109 -6.24 13.79 -2.55
C ALA A 109 -6.81 13.46 -3.94
N LEU A 110 -8.11 13.58 -4.12
CA LEU A 110 -8.81 13.35 -5.40
C LEU A 110 -8.99 14.63 -6.20
N GLY A 111 -9.37 15.73 -5.57
CA GLY A 111 -9.74 16.97 -6.24
C GLY A 111 -8.57 17.68 -6.91
N GLY A 112 -7.39 17.74 -6.25
CA GLY A 112 -6.20 18.34 -6.82
C GLY A 112 -5.74 17.69 -8.13
N PRO A 113 -5.54 16.36 -8.15
CA PRO A 113 -5.17 15.66 -9.38
C PRO A 113 -6.21 15.74 -10.50
N VAL A 114 -7.50 15.74 -10.17
CA VAL A 114 -8.56 15.93 -11.17
C VAL A 114 -8.48 17.31 -11.83
N LEU A 115 -8.16 18.34 -11.07
CA LEU A 115 -7.92 19.68 -11.62
C LEU A 115 -6.73 19.67 -12.58
N ILE A 116 -5.62 19.03 -12.21
CA ILE A 116 -4.45 18.88 -13.09
C ILE A 116 -4.82 18.08 -14.34
N ALA A 117 -5.63 17.03 -14.22
CA ALA A 117 -6.13 16.26 -15.35
C ALA A 117 -6.95 17.11 -16.34
N ALA A 118 -7.83 17.96 -15.83
CA ALA A 118 -8.61 18.88 -16.66
C ALA A 118 -7.72 19.88 -17.40
N ILE A 119 -6.71 20.44 -16.73
CA ILE A 119 -5.71 21.32 -17.36
C ILE A 119 -4.91 20.54 -18.42
N SER A 120 -4.45 19.32 -18.11
CA SER A 120 -3.70 18.47 -19.03
C SER A 120 -4.50 18.15 -20.29
N LEU A 121 -5.79 17.82 -20.15
CA LEU A 121 -6.68 17.59 -21.29
C LEU A 121 -6.86 18.84 -22.16
N ALA A 122 -7.00 20.02 -21.55
CA ALA A 122 -7.09 21.28 -22.28
C ALA A 122 -5.79 21.58 -23.07
N VAL A 123 -4.62 21.38 -22.43
CA VAL A 123 -3.30 21.54 -23.05
C VAL A 123 -3.11 20.58 -24.23
N ILE A 124 -3.50 19.30 -24.08
CA ILE A 124 -3.41 18.32 -25.18
C ILE A 124 -4.36 18.68 -26.30
N HIS A 125 -5.57 19.13 -26.00
CA HIS A 125 -6.54 19.56 -27.01
C HIS A 125 -6.01 20.73 -27.81
N ASP A 126 -5.42 21.73 -27.18
CA ASP A 126 -4.78 22.88 -27.85
C ASP A 126 -3.58 22.41 -28.69
N ALA A 127 -2.69 21.58 -28.15
CA ALA A 127 -1.56 21.02 -28.85
C ALA A 127 -1.97 20.17 -30.08
N SER A 128 -3.08 19.44 -30.01
CA SER A 128 -3.61 18.61 -31.08
C SER A 128 -4.12 19.45 -32.28
N SER A 129 -4.38 20.75 -32.12
CA SER A 129 -4.72 21.65 -33.20
C SER A 129 -3.53 21.97 -34.11
N VAL A 130 -2.30 21.87 -33.56
CA VAL A 130 -1.04 22.11 -34.27
C VAL A 130 -0.39 20.79 -34.69
N LEU A 131 -0.38 19.80 -33.77
CA LEU A 131 0.18 18.47 -33.99
C LEU A 131 -0.94 17.49 -34.34
N THR A 132 -1.22 17.35 -35.66
CA THR A 132 -2.31 16.51 -36.18
C THR A 132 -2.18 15.03 -35.80
N GLU A 133 -0.98 14.56 -35.44
CA GLU A 133 -0.73 13.19 -35.00
C GLU A 133 -1.14 12.94 -33.55
N LEU A 134 -1.17 13.98 -32.71
CA LEU A 134 -1.55 13.86 -31.29
C LEU A 134 -3.08 13.93 -31.19
N GLN A 135 -3.67 12.89 -30.57
CA GLN A 135 -5.12 12.86 -30.33
C GLN A 135 -5.40 13.13 -28.85
N THR A 136 -6.45 13.94 -28.61
CA THR A 136 -6.91 14.18 -27.22
C THR A 136 -7.51 12.91 -26.63
N PRO A 137 -7.02 12.42 -25.48
CA PRO A 137 -7.58 11.25 -24.81
C PRO A 137 -9.05 11.44 -24.41
N ASN A 138 -9.79 10.34 -24.27
CA ASN A 138 -11.15 10.40 -23.76
C ASN A 138 -11.15 10.97 -22.33
N ALA A 139 -11.87 12.08 -22.12
CA ALA A 139 -11.90 12.80 -20.83
C ALA A 139 -12.41 11.94 -19.68
N LEU A 140 -13.44 11.09 -19.91
CA LEU A 140 -13.97 10.23 -18.87
C LEU A 140 -12.94 9.17 -18.44
N ARG A 141 -12.22 8.60 -19.41
CA ARG A 141 -11.13 7.64 -19.15
C ARG A 141 -9.98 8.30 -18.40
N ALA A 142 -9.62 9.54 -18.76
CA ALA A 142 -8.58 10.31 -18.09
C ALA A 142 -8.94 10.63 -16.64
N VAL A 143 -10.13 11.19 -16.40
CA VAL A 143 -10.61 11.48 -15.04
C VAL A 143 -10.76 10.19 -14.23
N GLY A 144 -11.29 9.11 -14.83
CA GLY A 144 -11.42 7.81 -14.17
C GLY A 144 -10.09 7.21 -13.76
N GLY A 145 -9.07 7.25 -14.63
CA GLY A 145 -7.72 6.77 -14.31
C GLY A 145 -7.07 7.56 -13.18
N VAL A 146 -7.14 8.89 -13.24
CA VAL A 146 -6.61 9.76 -12.18
C VAL A 146 -7.30 9.50 -10.84
N LEU A 147 -8.64 9.42 -10.83
CA LEU A 147 -9.40 9.10 -9.63
C LEU A 147 -9.04 7.73 -9.07
N ALA A 148 -8.91 6.71 -9.92
CA ALA A 148 -8.58 5.35 -9.49
C ALA A 148 -7.21 5.29 -8.80
N VAL A 149 -6.16 5.86 -9.41
CA VAL A 149 -4.80 5.87 -8.87
C VAL A 149 -4.75 6.58 -7.52
N HIS A 150 -5.34 7.77 -7.43
CA HIS A 150 -5.33 8.55 -6.19
C HIS A 150 -6.28 7.99 -5.12
N ALA A 151 -7.41 7.38 -5.50
CA ALA A 151 -8.32 6.71 -4.57
C ALA A 151 -7.66 5.48 -3.92
N ILE A 152 -6.93 4.66 -4.70
CA ILE A 152 -6.15 3.53 -4.18
C ILE A 152 -5.11 4.05 -3.17
N GLY A 153 -4.33 5.08 -3.54
CA GLY A 153 -3.34 5.69 -2.65
C GLY A 153 -3.95 6.24 -1.37
N ALA A 154 -5.03 7.01 -1.48
CA ALA A 154 -5.74 7.58 -0.33
C ALA A 154 -6.31 6.50 0.59
N THR A 155 -6.91 5.44 0.03
CA THR A 155 -7.44 4.31 0.79
C THR A 155 -6.33 3.59 1.57
N ILE A 156 -5.18 3.34 0.95
CA ILE A 156 -4.02 2.75 1.61
C ILE A 156 -3.51 3.66 2.72
N GLY A 157 -3.33 4.97 2.45
CA GLY A 157 -2.77 5.91 3.41
C GLY A 157 -3.67 6.16 4.62
N VAL A 158 -4.94 6.44 4.39
CA VAL A 158 -5.95 6.62 5.44
C VAL A 158 -6.17 5.30 6.19
N GLY A 159 -6.30 4.17 5.46
CA GLY A 159 -6.49 2.85 6.05
C GLY A 159 -5.33 2.43 6.96
N ALA A 160 -4.10 2.81 6.62
CA ALA A 160 -2.93 2.54 7.47
C ALA A 160 -3.00 3.24 8.84
N ARG A 161 -3.69 4.39 8.93
CA ARG A 161 -3.80 5.20 10.15
C ARG A 161 -5.02 4.87 10.99
N ILE A 162 -6.19 4.84 10.38
CA ILE A 162 -7.47 4.66 11.09
C ILE A 162 -8.13 3.30 10.85
N GLY A 163 -7.66 2.54 9.87
CA GLY A 163 -8.31 1.30 9.41
C GLY A 163 -8.51 0.29 10.55
N ARG A 164 -7.50 0.09 11.41
CA ARG A 164 -7.64 -0.82 12.54
C ARG A 164 -8.73 -0.39 13.51
N ARG A 165 -8.79 0.90 13.87
CA ARG A 165 -9.83 1.45 14.76
C ARG A 165 -11.22 1.32 14.14
N THR A 166 -11.35 1.66 12.86
CA THR A 166 -12.63 1.57 12.14
C THR A 166 -13.11 0.13 12.04
N LEU A 167 -12.21 -0.82 11.72
CA LEU A 167 -12.55 -2.23 11.62
C LEU A 167 -12.91 -2.85 12.98
N THR A 168 -12.24 -2.44 14.08
CA THR A 168 -12.58 -2.93 15.42
C THR A 168 -13.87 -2.33 15.99
N ALA A 169 -14.28 -1.13 15.52
CA ALA A 169 -15.55 -0.51 15.89
C ALA A 169 -16.73 -1.02 15.05
N SER A 170 -16.47 -1.77 13.97
CA SER A 170 -17.48 -2.35 13.10
C SER A 170 -17.81 -3.81 13.51
N PRO A 171 -18.96 -4.38 13.10
CA PRO A 171 -19.30 -5.78 13.36
C PRO A 171 -18.44 -6.78 12.57
N LEU A 172 -17.34 -6.34 11.96
CA LEU A 172 -16.46 -7.17 11.17
C LEU A 172 -15.51 -8.01 12.05
N PRO A 173 -15.04 -9.16 11.55
CA PRO A 173 -14.11 -10.01 12.28
C PRO A 173 -12.84 -9.30 12.68
N THR A 174 -12.39 -9.43 13.92
CA THR A 174 -11.19 -8.75 14.47
C THR A 174 -9.88 -9.18 13.80
N TRP A 175 -9.87 -10.31 13.11
CA TRP A 175 -8.71 -10.82 12.36
C TRP A 175 -8.56 -10.19 10.96
N LEU A 176 -9.53 -9.40 10.48
CA LEU A 176 -9.53 -8.85 9.13
C LEU A 176 -8.29 -7.98 8.80
N PRO A 177 -7.78 -7.10 9.70
CA PRO A 177 -6.54 -6.38 9.44
C PRO A 177 -5.32 -7.30 9.24
N ASP A 178 -5.31 -8.45 9.93
CA ASP A 178 -4.22 -9.42 9.79
C ASP A 178 -4.32 -10.18 8.44
N ALA A 179 -5.53 -10.39 7.91
CA ALA A 179 -5.73 -10.92 6.57
C ALA A 179 -5.16 -9.98 5.48
N PHE A 180 -5.38 -8.67 5.59
CA PHE A 180 -4.80 -7.70 4.65
C PHE A 180 -3.26 -7.64 4.73
N ARG A 181 -2.68 -7.80 5.92
CA ARG A 181 -1.22 -7.90 6.06
C ARG A 181 -0.67 -9.17 5.43
N ALA A 182 -1.38 -10.29 5.59
CA ALA A 182 -1.00 -11.54 4.95
C ALA A 182 -1.10 -11.45 3.42
N ALA A 183 -2.16 -10.81 2.89
CA ALA A 183 -2.29 -10.52 1.47
C ALA A 183 -1.12 -9.68 0.95
N ALA A 184 -0.78 -8.58 1.62
CA ALA A 184 0.35 -7.74 1.25
C ALA A 184 1.68 -8.50 1.26
N ALA A 185 1.91 -9.35 2.27
CA ALA A 185 3.11 -10.19 2.31
C ALA A 185 3.17 -11.17 1.14
N GLY A 186 2.04 -11.79 0.76
CA GLY A 186 1.95 -12.68 -0.40
C GLY A 186 2.23 -11.97 -1.72
N VAL A 187 1.61 -10.80 -1.92
CA VAL A 187 1.85 -9.97 -3.13
C VAL A 187 3.31 -9.55 -3.23
N LEU A 188 3.89 -9.04 -2.14
CA LEU A 188 5.30 -8.63 -2.11
C LEU A 188 6.24 -9.81 -2.34
N ALA A 189 5.95 -10.99 -1.78
CA ALA A 189 6.73 -12.19 -2.00
C ALA A 189 6.65 -12.64 -3.47
N LEU A 190 5.44 -12.68 -4.05
CA LEU A 190 5.24 -13.10 -5.44
C LEU A 190 5.92 -12.14 -6.42
N VAL A 191 5.71 -10.84 -6.28
CA VAL A 191 6.32 -9.82 -7.15
C VAL A 191 7.83 -9.78 -6.94
N GLY A 192 8.31 -9.82 -5.68
CA GLY A 192 9.73 -9.78 -5.36
C GLY A 192 10.50 -10.99 -5.90
N LEU A 193 9.98 -12.21 -5.70
CA LEU A 193 10.60 -13.43 -6.25
C LEU A 193 10.55 -13.46 -7.78
N SER A 194 9.45 -12.96 -8.39
CA SER A 194 9.37 -12.79 -9.84
C SER A 194 10.41 -11.80 -10.35
N GLY A 195 10.69 -10.73 -9.59
CA GLY A 195 11.78 -9.81 -9.88
C GLY A 195 13.15 -10.46 -9.82
N VAL A 196 13.39 -11.34 -8.85
CA VAL A 196 14.64 -12.12 -8.78
C VAL A 196 14.80 -13.03 -10.01
N VAL A 197 13.72 -13.69 -10.43
CA VAL A 197 13.70 -14.51 -11.65
C VAL A 197 13.99 -13.66 -12.89
N MET A 198 13.34 -12.50 -13.01
CA MET A 198 13.57 -11.56 -14.13
C MET A 198 15.04 -11.12 -14.18
N VAL A 199 15.61 -10.69 -13.06
CA VAL A 199 17.02 -10.27 -13.00
C VAL A 199 17.95 -11.45 -13.31
N GLY A 200 17.69 -12.64 -12.79
CA GLY A 200 18.44 -13.84 -13.10
C GLY A 200 18.40 -14.17 -14.60
N SER A 201 17.23 -14.04 -15.23
CA SER A 201 17.09 -14.22 -16.68
C SER A 201 17.86 -13.17 -17.48
N LEU A 202 17.85 -11.89 -17.07
CA LEU A 202 18.66 -10.84 -17.71
C LEU A 202 20.16 -11.13 -17.63
N VAL A 203 20.65 -11.68 -16.52
CA VAL A 203 22.06 -12.08 -16.38
C VAL A 203 22.39 -13.23 -17.33
N VAL A 204 21.51 -14.22 -17.47
CA VAL A 204 21.70 -15.34 -18.39
C VAL A 204 21.66 -14.88 -19.85
N HIS A 205 20.78 -13.94 -20.20
CA HIS A 205 20.61 -13.41 -21.56
C HIS A 205 21.35 -12.07 -21.74
N TRP A 206 22.50 -11.91 -21.10
CA TRP A 206 23.28 -10.66 -21.13
C TRP A 206 23.67 -10.23 -22.54
N SER A 207 24.06 -11.18 -23.41
CA SER A 207 24.36 -10.89 -24.81
C SER A 207 23.18 -10.31 -25.57
N THR A 208 21.99 -10.93 -25.43
CA THR A 208 20.76 -10.43 -26.06
C THR A 208 20.41 -9.03 -25.56
N MET A 209 20.56 -8.78 -24.25
CA MET A 209 20.34 -7.46 -23.68
C MET A 209 21.32 -6.43 -24.26
N HIS A 210 22.60 -6.82 -24.43
CA HIS A 210 23.62 -5.95 -25.03
C HIS A 210 23.32 -5.63 -26.48
N ASP A 211 22.88 -6.62 -27.27
CA ASP A 211 22.46 -6.42 -28.67
C ASP A 211 21.29 -5.46 -28.80
N LEU A 212 20.36 -5.45 -27.84
CA LEU A 212 19.24 -4.49 -27.80
C LEU A 212 19.72 -3.06 -27.51
N TYR A 213 20.81 -2.88 -26.76
CA TYR A 213 21.42 -1.56 -26.57
C TYR A 213 22.14 -1.05 -27.82
N ALA A 214 22.62 -1.95 -28.68
CA ALA A 214 23.28 -1.60 -29.92
C ALA A 214 22.35 -1.00 -31.00
N ILE A 215 21.02 -0.92 -30.73
CA ILE A 215 20.06 -0.21 -31.60
C ILE A 215 20.39 1.29 -31.69
N THR A 216 21.08 1.84 -30.70
CA THR A 216 21.52 3.23 -30.67
C THR A 216 23.00 3.34 -30.34
N ASP A 217 23.74 4.13 -31.12
CA ASP A 217 25.15 4.41 -30.91
C ASP A 217 25.38 5.56 -29.91
N SER A 218 24.33 6.27 -29.52
CA SER A 218 24.45 7.41 -28.62
C SER A 218 24.35 6.99 -27.16
N VAL A 219 25.22 7.51 -26.30
CA VAL A 219 25.18 7.32 -24.84
C VAL A 219 23.83 7.76 -24.27
N PHE A 220 23.27 8.84 -24.82
CA PHE A 220 21.96 9.33 -24.38
C PHE A 220 20.81 8.38 -24.79
N GLY A 221 20.89 7.78 -26.00
CA GLY A 221 19.94 6.76 -26.43
C GLY A 221 19.97 5.54 -25.52
N GLN A 222 21.17 5.05 -25.17
CA GLN A 222 21.35 3.92 -24.24
C GLN A 222 20.82 4.26 -22.83
N PHE A 223 21.06 5.49 -22.36
CA PHE A 223 20.51 5.96 -21.10
C PHE A 223 18.95 5.99 -21.15
N SER A 224 18.37 6.50 -22.23
CA SER A 224 16.91 6.53 -22.41
C SER A 224 16.30 5.13 -22.44
N LEU A 225 16.93 4.17 -23.12
CA LEU A 225 16.52 2.75 -23.11
C LEU A 225 16.63 2.14 -21.71
N THR A 226 17.63 2.51 -20.92
CA THR A 226 17.79 2.05 -19.53
C THR A 226 16.67 2.59 -18.66
N VAL A 227 16.39 3.89 -18.73
CA VAL A 227 15.29 4.50 -17.98
C VAL A 227 13.96 3.85 -18.36
N LEU A 228 13.70 3.66 -19.64
CA LEU A 228 12.49 3.02 -20.12
C LEU A 228 12.40 1.57 -19.61
N SER A 229 13.48 0.82 -19.64
CA SER A 229 13.56 -0.55 -19.11
C SER A 229 13.25 -0.60 -17.61
N VAL A 230 13.77 0.34 -16.83
CA VAL A 230 13.47 0.45 -15.40
C VAL A 230 12.00 0.81 -15.15
N LEU A 231 11.43 1.71 -15.94
CA LEU A 231 10.02 2.09 -15.82
C LEU A 231 9.08 0.91 -16.09
N TYR A 232 9.44 0.02 -17.05
CA TYR A 232 8.67 -1.17 -17.40
C TYR A 232 9.04 -2.43 -16.60
N ALA A 233 10.09 -2.40 -15.79
CA ALA A 233 10.49 -3.58 -14.99
C ALA A 233 9.33 -4.18 -14.17
N PRO A 234 8.48 -3.41 -13.46
CA PRO A 234 7.34 -3.98 -12.76
C PRO A 234 6.31 -4.65 -13.68
N ASN A 235 6.13 -4.19 -14.95
CA ASN A 235 5.26 -4.88 -15.90
C ASN A 235 5.80 -6.29 -16.20
N VAL A 236 7.11 -6.40 -16.44
CA VAL A 236 7.78 -7.70 -16.68
C VAL A 236 7.71 -8.57 -15.43
N MET A 237 7.88 -8.00 -14.24
CA MET A 237 7.73 -8.75 -12.97
C MET A 237 6.31 -9.32 -12.80
N VAL A 238 5.27 -8.56 -13.16
CA VAL A 238 3.88 -9.03 -13.14
C VAL A 238 3.65 -10.13 -14.19
N GLY A 239 4.20 -9.98 -15.41
CA GLY A 239 4.18 -11.03 -16.43
C GLY A 239 4.88 -12.30 -15.96
N THR A 240 6.07 -12.17 -15.34
CA THR A 240 6.79 -13.30 -14.74
C THR A 240 5.99 -13.95 -13.61
N ALA A 241 5.29 -13.17 -12.78
CA ALA A 241 4.41 -13.71 -11.74
C ALA A 241 3.25 -14.50 -12.34
N ALA A 242 2.66 -14.04 -13.45
CA ALA A 242 1.60 -14.78 -14.14
C ALA A 242 2.10 -16.13 -14.64
N VAL A 243 3.27 -16.15 -15.28
CA VAL A 243 3.93 -17.40 -15.70
C VAL A 243 4.23 -18.29 -14.50
N ALA A 244 4.75 -17.73 -13.40
CA ALA A 244 5.14 -18.47 -12.20
C ALA A 244 3.94 -19.11 -11.44
N VAL A 245 2.73 -18.59 -11.58
CA VAL A 245 1.53 -19.22 -10.99
C VAL A 245 0.87 -20.22 -11.94
N GLY A 246 1.43 -20.45 -13.14
CA GLY A 246 0.89 -21.35 -14.13
C GLY A 246 -0.15 -20.74 -15.08
N SER A 247 -0.27 -19.41 -15.08
CA SER A 247 -1.01 -18.63 -16.06
C SER A 247 -0.11 -18.28 -17.25
N SER A 248 -0.49 -17.31 -18.07
CA SER A 248 0.31 -16.84 -19.19
C SER A 248 0.42 -15.33 -19.25
N ALA A 249 1.50 -14.85 -19.87
CA ALA A 249 1.68 -13.48 -20.32
C ALA A 249 1.82 -13.46 -21.83
N HIS A 250 1.46 -12.35 -22.47
CA HIS A 250 1.53 -12.21 -23.92
C HIS A 250 2.01 -10.80 -24.32
N VAL A 251 2.67 -10.76 -25.47
CA VAL A 251 3.05 -9.54 -26.18
C VAL A 251 2.66 -9.76 -27.64
N GLY A 252 1.52 -9.22 -28.05
CA GLY A 252 0.95 -9.51 -29.36
C GLY A 252 0.70 -11.01 -29.57
N LEU A 253 1.37 -11.59 -30.55
CA LEU A 253 1.27 -13.03 -30.87
C LEU A 253 2.22 -13.88 -30.01
N ALA A 254 3.24 -13.28 -29.39
CA ALA A 254 4.12 -14.00 -28.48
C ALA A 254 3.40 -14.31 -27.17
N THR A 255 3.38 -15.57 -26.76
CA THR A 255 2.75 -16.02 -25.51
C THR A 255 3.72 -16.85 -24.70
N PHE A 256 3.79 -16.57 -23.41
CA PHE A 256 4.73 -17.15 -22.45
C PHE A 256 3.98 -17.81 -21.30
N SER A 257 4.29 -19.06 -21.03
CA SER A 257 3.83 -19.79 -19.85
C SER A 257 4.96 -20.67 -19.28
N SER A 258 4.76 -21.26 -18.11
CA SER A 258 5.73 -22.20 -17.53
C SER A 258 5.85 -23.51 -18.35
N PHE A 259 4.93 -23.78 -19.26
CA PHE A 259 4.82 -25.03 -19.99
C PHE A 259 5.13 -24.87 -21.49
N THR A 260 4.76 -23.71 -22.04
CA THR A 260 4.87 -23.45 -23.48
C THR A 260 5.27 -22.02 -23.76
N VAL A 261 6.00 -21.81 -24.84
CA VAL A 261 6.29 -20.49 -25.41
C VAL A 261 5.96 -20.52 -26.88
N PHE A 262 5.11 -19.59 -27.31
CA PHE A 262 4.87 -19.30 -28.72
C PHE A 262 5.61 -18.02 -29.06
N GLY A 263 6.46 -18.10 -30.09
CA GLY A 263 7.22 -16.94 -30.56
C GLY A 263 6.35 -15.91 -31.29
N GLY A 264 6.83 -14.69 -31.34
CA GLY A 264 6.23 -13.55 -32.05
C GLY A 264 7.16 -12.35 -31.92
N ASP A 265 6.85 -11.29 -32.68
CA ASP A 265 7.60 -10.04 -32.60
C ASP A 265 7.36 -9.36 -31.24
N ILE A 266 8.46 -9.05 -30.55
CA ILE A 266 8.42 -8.32 -29.29
C ILE A 266 9.14 -6.98 -29.43
N PRO A 267 8.75 -5.92 -28.70
CA PRO A 267 9.44 -4.64 -28.73
C PRO A 267 10.91 -4.77 -28.34
N ALA A 268 11.77 -4.03 -29.02
CA ALA A 268 13.20 -4.00 -28.74
C ALA A 268 13.51 -3.16 -27.50
N LEU A 269 13.15 -3.68 -26.33
CA LEU A 269 13.38 -3.05 -25.04
C LEU A 269 14.33 -3.94 -24.21
N PRO A 270 15.47 -3.42 -23.68
CA PRO A 270 16.48 -4.25 -22.99
C PRO A 270 15.94 -5.11 -21.86
N VAL A 271 14.93 -4.66 -21.08
CA VAL A 271 14.31 -5.47 -20.02
C VAL A 271 13.58 -6.70 -20.57
N LEU A 272 13.13 -6.67 -21.83
CA LEU A 272 12.46 -7.81 -22.47
C LEU A 272 13.44 -8.92 -22.91
N ALA A 273 14.76 -8.72 -22.82
CA ALA A 273 15.73 -9.81 -22.92
C ALA A 273 15.54 -10.86 -21.80
N ALA A 274 14.82 -10.50 -20.72
CA ALA A 274 14.43 -11.47 -19.68
C ALA A 274 13.42 -12.51 -20.16
N VAL A 275 12.71 -12.27 -21.26
CA VAL A 275 11.65 -13.13 -21.77
C VAL A 275 12.27 -14.39 -22.41
N PRO A 276 11.76 -15.60 -22.11
CA PRO A 276 12.30 -16.82 -22.66
C PRO A 276 12.04 -16.93 -24.16
N SER A 277 13.03 -17.49 -24.87
CA SER A 277 12.90 -17.86 -26.28
C SER A 277 12.62 -19.36 -26.45
N PRO A 278 11.85 -19.78 -27.49
CA PRO A 278 11.63 -21.20 -27.76
C PRO A 278 12.92 -21.88 -28.27
N PRO A 279 13.12 -23.20 -27.98
CA PRO A 279 12.28 -24.09 -27.19
C PRO A 279 12.53 -23.95 -25.69
N LEU A 280 11.46 -24.09 -24.87
CA LEU A 280 11.62 -24.11 -23.42
C LEU A 280 12.28 -25.40 -22.94
N GLY A 281 13.29 -25.27 -22.08
CA GLY A 281 13.80 -26.39 -21.30
C GLY A 281 12.88 -26.76 -20.12
N PRO A 282 13.03 -27.95 -19.52
CA PRO A 282 12.19 -28.40 -18.39
C PRO A 282 12.37 -27.54 -17.14
N VAL A 283 13.41 -26.72 -17.06
CA VAL A 283 13.69 -25.80 -15.93
C VAL A 283 12.59 -24.77 -15.72
N TRP A 284 11.86 -24.42 -16.77
CA TRP A 284 10.78 -23.40 -16.67
C TRP A 284 9.62 -23.82 -15.79
N VAL A 285 9.35 -25.13 -15.66
CA VAL A 285 8.34 -25.65 -14.73
C VAL A 285 8.74 -25.35 -13.27
N ALA A 286 10.02 -25.22 -12.97
CA ALA A 286 10.51 -24.85 -11.64
C ALA A 286 10.05 -23.45 -11.20
N LEU A 287 9.61 -22.58 -12.12
CA LEU A 287 9.02 -21.28 -11.77
C LEU A 287 7.82 -21.40 -10.83
N LEU A 288 7.09 -22.51 -10.86
CA LEU A 288 5.99 -22.78 -9.94
C LEU A 288 6.43 -22.77 -8.45
N ILE A 289 7.73 -22.93 -8.18
CA ILE A 289 8.31 -22.80 -6.83
C ILE A 289 8.10 -21.36 -6.30
N VAL A 290 8.13 -20.36 -7.16
CA VAL A 290 7.88 -18.95 -6.81
C VAL A 290 6.47 -18.77 -6.24
N ALA A 291 5.46 -19.37 -6.90
CA ALA A 291 4.09 -19.37 -6.41
C ALA A 291 3.96 -20.08 -5.06
N ALA A 292 4.56 -21.27 -4.94
CA ALA A 292 4.55 -22.05 -3.71
C ALA A 292 5.22 -21.31 -2.55
N ALA A 293 6.41 -20.72 -2.76
CA ALA A 293 7.14 -19.95 -1.76
C ALA A 293 6.34 -18.72 -1.29
N SER A 294 5.69 -18.03 -2.24
CA SER A 294 4.83 -16.87 -1.94
C SER A 294 3.60 -17.27 -1.12
N ALA A 295 3.00 -18.42 -1.43
CA ALA A 295 1.87 -18.97 -0.69
C ALA A 295 2.26 -19.39 0.74
N VAL A 296 3.49 -19.90 0.93
CA VAL A 296 4.05 -20.17 2.27
C VAL A 296 4.13 -18.88 3.09
N ALA A 297 4.55 -17.76 2.49
CA ALA A 297 4.61 -16.48 3.19
C ALA A 297 3.21 -16.04 3.68
N VAL A 298 2.15 -16.23 2.88
CA VAL A 298 0.75 -15.97 3.30
C VAL A 298 0.35 -16.86 4.47
N GLY A 299 0.59 -18.16 4.37
CA GLY A 299 0.27 -19.13 5.41
C GLY A 299 0.96 -18.81 6.74
N GLN A 300 2.26 -18.49 6.71
CA GLN A 300 3.04 -18.09 7.88
C GLN A 300 2.51 -16.80 8.52
N GLN A 301 2.16 -15.78 7.72
CA GLN A 301 1.56 -14.55 8.24
C GLN A 301 0.20 -14.81 8.89
N CYS A 302 -0.60 -15.69 8.32
CA CYS A 302 -1.87 -16.12 8.92
C CYS A 302 -1.65 -16.89 10.23
N ALA A 303 -0.57 -17.68 10.34
CA ALA A 303 -0.27 -18.48 11.51
C ALA A 303 0.25 -17.66 12.71
N ARG A 304 0.76 -16.43 12.53
CA ARG A 304 1.31 -15.61 13.62
C ARG A 304 0.35 -15.35 14.78
N ARG A 305 -0.94 -15.38 14.52
CA ARG A 305 -2.01 -15.25 15.53
C ARG A 305 -2.97 -16.42 15.34
N PRO A 306 -2.78 -17.51 16.10
CA PRO A 306 -3.61 -18.69 16.00
C PRO A 306 -5.08 -18.37 16.28
N LEU A 307 -5.97 -18.97 15.51
CA LEU A 307 -7.42 -18.85 15.62
C LEU A 307 -8.07 -20.24 15.57
N PRO A 308 -9.31 -20.40 16.06
CA PRO A 308 -10.10 -21.60 15.79
C PRO A 308 -10.20 -21.85 14.28
N LEU A 309 -10.39 -23.11 13.90
CA LEU A 309 -10.30 -23.55 12.50
C LEU A 309 -11.07 -22.66 11.51
N MET A 310 -12.36 -22.40 11.76
CA MET A 310 -13.20 -21.61 10.83
C MET A 310 -12.74 -20.16 10.68
N PRO A 311 -12.46 -19.38 11.75
CA PRO A 311 -11.86 -18.04 11.61
C PRO A 311 -10.47 -18.06 10.98
N ALA A 312 -9.65 -19.10 11.22
CA ALA A 312 -8.32 -19.21 10.62
C ALA A 312 -8.40 -19.41 9.09
N LEU A 313 -9.30 -20.29 8.63
CA LEU A 313 -9.58 -20.47 7.20
C LEU A 313 -10.21 -19.21 6.59
N GLY A 314 -11.16 -18.57 7.27
CA GLY A 314 -11.75 -17.31 6.82
C GLY A 314 -10.69 -16.22 6.63
N LYS A 315 -9.74 -16.08 7.57
CA LYS A 315 -8.60 -15.16 7.45
C LYS A 315 -7.73 -15.47 6.22
N LEU A 316 -7.43 -16.75 5.97
CA LEU A 316 -6.62 -17.17 4.83
C LEU A 316 -7.35 -16.90 3.50
N ILE A 317 -8.65 -17.26 3.40
CA ILE A 317 -9.44 -17.03 2.19
C ILE A 317 -9.51 -15.54 1.86
N VAL A 318 -9.77 -14.67 2.85
CA VAL A 318 -9.80 -13.23 2.64
C VAL A 318 -8.43 -12.70 2.23
N ALA A 319 -7.34 -13.19 2.85
CA ALA A 319 -5.98 -12.83 2.45
C ALA A 319 -5.68 -13.24 1.00
N ALA A 320 -6.01 -14.47 0.61
CA ALA A 320 -5.82 -14.97 -0.75
C ALA A 320 -6.66 -14.21 -1.78
N ALA A 321 -7.92 -13.93 -1.48
CA ALA A 321 -8.82 -13.17 -2.37
C ALA A 321 -8.32 -11.72 -2.55
N THR A 322 -7.89 -11.07 -1.47
CA THR A 322 -7.33 -9.71 -1.53
C THR A 322 -6.04 -9.67 -2.34
N ALA A 323 -5.16 -10.66 -2.16
CA ALA A 323 -3.92 -10.76 -2.92
C ALA A 323 -4.19 -11.04 -4.40
N ALA A 324 -5.11 -11.96 -4.72
CA ALA A 324 -5.52 -12.26 -6.09
C ALA A 324 -6.12 -11.04 -6.79
N LEU A 325 -6.96 -10.27 -6.09
CA LEU A 325 -7.51 -9.02 -6.59
C LEU A 325 -6.40 -7.99 -6.86
N ALA A 326 -5.45 -7.83 -5.93
CA ALA A 326 -4.33 -6.91 -6.11
C ALA A 326 -3.46 -7.30 -7.32
N MET A 327 -3.16 -8.59 -7.49
CA MET A 327 -2.40 -9.09 -8.65
C MET A 327 -3.17 -8.94 -9.95
N SER A 328 -4.49 -9.17 -9.95
CA SER A 328 -5.35 -8.91 -11.10
C SER A 328 -5.35 -7.43 -11.51
N LEU A 329 -5.44 -6.51 -10.55
CA LEU A 329 -5.36 -5.07 -10.80
C LEU A 329 -4.00 -4.66 -11.37
N LEU A 330 -2.90 -5.23 -10.84
CA LEU A 330 -1.56 -5.01 -11.40
C LEU A 330 -1.43 -5.56 -12.82
N GLY A 331 -1.96 -6.76 -13.08
CA GLY A 331 -1.99 -7.36 -14.39
C GLY A 331 -2.81 -6.55 -15.40
N PHE A 332 -3.97 -6.03 -14.97
CA PHE A 332 -4.80 -5.15 -15.78
C PHE A 332 -4.10 -3.82 -16.09
N ALA A 333 -3.51 -3.18 -15.06
CA ALA A 333 -2.79 -1.91 -15.23
C ALA A 333 -1.50 -2.08 -16.04
N GLY A 334 -0.85 -3.25 -16.01
CA GLY A 334 0.36 -3.53 -16.79
C GLY A 334 0.10 -3.93 -18.24
N GLY A 335 -1.16 -4.13 -18.62
CA GLY A 335 -1.58 -4.53 -19.97
C GLY A 335 -2.18 -3.39 -20.78
N GLY A 336 -2.50 -3.70 -22.03
CA GLY A 336 -3.15 -2.78 -22.95
C GLY A 336 -2.73 -3.00 -24.40
N ARG A 337 -3.17 -2.13 -25.29
CA ARG A 337 -2.79 -2.20 -26.70
C ARG A 337 -1.46 -1.47 -26.95
N LEU A 338 -0.54 -2.09 -27.64
CA LEU A 338 0.78 -1.54 -27.96
C LEU A 338 0.92 -1.36 -29.49
N GLY A 339 0.26 -0.35 -30.03
CA GLY A 339 0.38 0.01 -31.44
C GLY A 339 0.30 -1.19 -32.38
N ASN A 340 1.34 -1.45 -33.19
CA ASN A 340 1.39 -2.56 -34.14
C ASN A 340 1.70 -3.92 -33.53
N PHE A 341 2.19 -3.98 -32.29
CA PHE A 341 2.48 -5.25 -31.61
C PHE A 341 1.20 -5.95 -31.15
N GLY A 342 0.07 -5.23 -31.06
CA GLY A 342 -1.19 -5.80 -30.60
C GLY A 342 -1.39 -5.66 -29.09
N ASP A 343 -2.13 -6.61 -28.50
CA ASP A 343 -2.43 -6.60 -27.06
C ASP A 343 -1.27 -7.17 -26.24
N VAL A 344 -0.97 -6.54 -25.12
CA VAL A 344 0.08 -6.93 -24.17
C VAL A 344 -0.55 -7.08 -22.80
N GLY A 345 -0.14 -8.09 -22.06
CA GLY A 345 -0.60 -8.26 -20.69
C GLY A 345 -0.52 -9.70 -20.19
N VAL A 346 -1.32 -9.99 -19.19
CA VAL A 346 -1.48 -11.33 -18.61
C VAL A 346 -2.88 -11.86 -18.89
N ASP A 347 -3.04 -13.18 -18.97
CA ASP A 347 -4.36 -13.79 -19.08
C ASP A 347 -5.14 -13.62 -17.77
N GLN A 348 -6.01 -12.62 -17.74
CA GLN A 348 -6.80 -12.25 -16.56
C GLN A 348 -7.76 -13.38 -16.13
N ALA A 349 -8.20 -14.25 -17.07
CA ALA A 349 -9.12 -15.32 -16.76
C ALA A 349 -8.48 -16.39 -15.87
N THR A 350 -7.18 -16.63 -16.03
CA THR A 350 -6.44 -17.66 -15.28
C THR A 350 -5.53 -17.09 -14.20
N PHE A 351 -5.04 -15.85 -14.34
CA PHE A 351 -4.04 -15.28 -13.42
C PHE A 351 -4.57 -15.11 -12.00
N ALA A 352 -5.68 -14.38 -11.81
CA ALA A 352 -6.25 -14.17 -10.49
C ALA A 352 -6.71 -15.46 -9.80
N PRO A 353 -7.44 -16.37 -10.48
CA PRO A 353 -7.79 -17.69 -9.94
C PRO A 353 -6.54 -18.52 -9.55
N ALA A 354 -5.48 -18.51 -10.37
CA ALA A 354 -4.26 -19.24 -10.05
C ALA A 354 -3.59 -18.71 -8.77
N VAL A 355 -3.43 -17.37 -8.63
CA VAL A 355 -2.91 -16.76 -7.39
C VAL A 355 -3.76 -17.16 -6.19
N PHE A 356 -5.09 -17.11 -6.32
CA PHE A 356 -6.00 -17.49 -5.24
C PHE A 356 -5.81 -18.95 -4.83
N LEU A 357 -5.78 -19.87 -5.80
CA LEU A 357 -5.66 -21.31 -5.55
C LEU A 357 -4.32 -21.67 -4.90
N TRP A 358 -3.19 -21.07 -5.36
CA TRP A 358 -1.90 -21.27 -4.73
C TRP A 358 -1.91 -20.80 -3.28
N PHE A 359 -2.45 -19.59 -3.03
CA PHE A 359 -2.43 -18.99 -1.70
C PHE A 359 -3.37 -19.69 -0.72
N VAL A 360 -4.51 -20.19 -1.19
CA VAL A 360 -5.40 -21.03 -0.36
C VAL A 360 -4.80 -22.42 -0.15
N GLY A 361 -4.34 -23.09 -1.21
CA GLY A 361 -3.87 -24.48 -1.13
C GLY A 361 -2.63 -24.64 -0.26
N ILE A 362 -1.52 -24.05 -0.68
CA ILE A 362 -0.24 -24.11 0.05
C ILE A 362 -0.30 -23.29 1.34
N GLY A 363 -1.03 -22.16 1.33
CA GLY A 363 -1.25 -21.36 2.52
C GLY A 363 -2.00 -22.10 3.63
N ALA A 364 -3.01 -22.93 3.29
CA ALA A 364 -3.73 -23.76 4.26
C ALA A 364 -2.83 -24.86 4.85
N LEU A 365 -2.04 -25.51 3.99
CA LEU A 365 -1.05 -26.49 4.44
C LEU A 365 -0.05 -25.84 5.41
N THR A 366 0.50 -24.70 5.04
CA THR A 366 1.44 -23.95 5.88
C THR A 366 0.80 -23.50 7.18
N LEU A 367 -0.43 -22.98 7.13
CA LEU A 367 -1.19 -22.55 8.32
C LEU A 367 -1.37 -23.71 9.31
N ALA A 368 -1.70 -24.90 8.80
CA ALA A 368 -1.88 -26.10 9.63
C ALA A 368 -0.55 -26.56 10.25
N MET A 369 0.53 -26.60 9.45
CA MET A 369 1.86 -27.05 9.91
C MET A 369 2.52 -26.06 10.87
N SER A 370 2.26 -24.77 10.72
CA SER A 370 2.86 -23.70 11.55
C SER A 370 2.07 -23.43 12.85
N GLY A 371 1.12 -24.29 13.24
CA GLY A 371 0.35 -24.11 14.47
C GLY A 371 -0.63 -22.93 14.45
N GLY A 372 -1.00 -22.44 13.28
CA GLY A 372 -1.94 -21.32 13.11
C GLY A 372 -3.39 -21.64 13.48
N ILE A 373 -3.69 -22.91 13.75
CA ILE A 373 -5.01 -23.38 14.17
C ILE A 373 -4.97 -23.67 15.67
N ALA A 374 -5.69 -22.86 16.44
CA ALA A 374 -5.82 -23.06 17.88
C ALA A 374 -6.58 -24.38 18.16
N ARG A 375 -5.93 -25.30 18.88
CA ARG A 375 -6.59 -26.50 19.37
C ARG A 375 -7.56 -26.08 20.48
N ARG A 376 -8.80 -26.60 20.47
CA ARG A 376 -9.69 -26.44 21.62
C ARG A 376 -8.97 -27.02 22.85
N PRO A 377 -8.89 -26.25 23.97
CA PRO A 377 -8.38 -26.85 25.20
C PRO A 377 -9.21 -28.11 25.48
N LYS A 378 -8.52 -29.24 25.69
CA LYS A 378 -9.17 -30.45 26.17
C LYS A 378 -9.92 -30.03 27.45
N ARG A 379 -11.25 -30.18 27.44
CA ARG A 379 -12.05 -29.91 28.63
C ARG A 379 -11.35 -30.67 29.76
N ALA A 380 -10.80 -29.95 30.72
CA ALA A 380 -10.22 -30.59 31.88
C ALA A 380 -11.30 -31.54 32.44
N THR A 381 -11.00 -32.84 32.52
CA THR A 381 -11.86 -33.77 33.24
C THR A 381 -12.01 -33.15 34.61
N PRO A 382 -13.24 -32.91 35.12
CA PRO A 382 -13.41 -32.41 36.46
C PRO A 382 -12.57 -33.32 37.38
N ALA A 383 -11.74 -32.68 38.23
CA ALA A 383 -11.06 -33.47 39.27
C ALA A 383 -12.09 -34.31 40.00
N PRO A 384 -11.80 -35.59 40.29
CA PRO A 384 -12.70 -36.38 41.09
C PRO A 384 -13.05 -35.56 42.33
N VAL A 385 -14.32 -35.36 42.58
CA VAL A 385 -14.81 -34.78 43.84
C VAL A 385 -14.22 -35.68 44.91
N PRO A 386 -13.48 -35.20 45.91
CA PRO A 386 -13.04 -36.03 47.01
C PRO A 386 -14.26 -36.70 47.59
N GLU A 387 -14.25 -38.04 47.69
CA GLU A 387 -15.26 -38.77 48.45
C GLU A 387 -15.26 -38.16 49.85
N PRO A 388 -16.44 -37.83 50.41
CA PRO A 388 -16.50 -37.36 51.78
C PRO A 388 -15.85 -38.44 52.68
N GLU A 389 -14.84 -38.05 53.44
CA GLU A 389 -14.27 -38.92 54.49
C GLU A 389 -15.42 -39.41 55.36
N PRO A 390 -15.46 -40.73 55.70
CA PRO A 390 -16.48 -41.24 56.60
C PRO A 390 -16.36 -40.51 57.94
N ASP A 391 -17.48 -39.94 58.42
CA ASP A 391 -17.63 -39.30 59.68
C ASP A 391 -17.04 -40.31 60.79
N MET A 392 -15.90 -39.94 61.35
CA MET A 392 -15.45 -40.60 62.56
C MET A 392 -16.45 -40.22 63.64
N VAL A 393 -17.17 -41.26 64.06
CA VAL A 393 -18.03 -41.18 65.22
C VAL A 393 -17.11 -40.86 66.41
N GLU A 394 -17.18 -39.63 66.90
CA GLU A 394 -16.58 -39.27 68.20
C GLU A 394 -17.36 -40.01 69.27
N ASP A 395 -16.64 -40.91 69.96
CA ASP A 395 -17.09 -41.55 71.18
C ASP A 395 -17.40 -40.46 72.24
N GLU A 396 -18.65 -40.43 72.70
CA GLU A 396 -19.10 -39.63 73.85
C GLU A 396 -18.23 -39.89 75.06
N PRO A 397 -17.66 -38.88 75.70
CA PRO A 397 -17.04 -39.11 77.01
C PRO A 397 -18.13 -39.12 78.08
N GLU A 398 -18.04 -40.15 78.92
CA GLU A 398 -18.76 -40.43 80.13
C GLU A 398 -18.89 -39.21 81.07
N VAL A 399 -20.13 -38.87 81.43
CA VAL A 399 -20.48 -37.85 82.45
C VAL A 399 -20.02 -38.28 83.80
N LEU A 400 -19.07 -37.58 84.41
CA LEU A 400 -18.84 -37.58 85.85
C LEU A 400 -19.44 -36.32 86.42
N ASP A 401 -20.53 -36.48 87.17
CA ASP A 401 -21.10 -35.53 88.07
C ASP A 401 -20.08 -35.02 89.05
N ASP A 402 -19.84 -33.72 89.13
CA ASP A 402 -19.38 -33.06 90.35
C ASP A 402 -20.02 -31.68 90.46
N GLU A 403 -20.84 -31.57 91.48
CA GLU A 403 -21.54 -30.33 91.90
C GLU A 403 -20.50 -29.40 92.54
N ALA A 404 -20.45 -28.12 92.13
CA ALA A 404 -20.14 -27.01 93.06
C ALA A 404 -20.46 -25.64 92.42
N GLU A 405 -21.42 -25.04 93.03
CA GLU A 405 -21.58 -23.65 93.49
C GLU A 405 -21.32 -22.48 92.51
N VAL A 406 -22.41 -21.82 92.35
CA VAL A 406 -22.80 -20.43 92.05
C VAL A 406 -21.76 -19.39 92.45
N ASP A 407 -21.42 -18.48 91.52
CA ASP A 407 -21.30 -17.09 91.92
C ASP A 407 -21.74 -16.19 90.71
N GLU A 408 -22.71 -15.30 91.04
CA GLU A 408 -23.26 -14.28 90.24
C GLU A 408 -22.27 -13.15 90.12
N ALA A 409 -22.02 -12.66 88.86
CA ALA A 409 -21.60 -11.26 88.65
C ALA A 409 -21.88 -10.77 87.22
N GLU A 410 -22.82 -9.92 87.23
CA GLU A 410 -22.98 -8.66 86.48
C GLU A 410 -22.84 -8.64 84.95
N VAL A 411 -23.97 -8.30 84.45
CA VAL A 411 -24.33 -7.69 83.20
C VAL A 411 -23.41 -6.51 82.82
N GLY A 412 -22.87 -6.51 81.63
CA GLY A 412 -22.25 -5.39 80.98
C GLY A 412 -22.59 -5.38 79.49
N GLU A 413 -23.66 -4.65 79.15
CA GLU A 413 -23.96 -4.23 77.75
C GLU A 413 -22.79 -3.42 77.19
N ALA A 414 -22.23 -3.80 76.07
CA ALA A 414 -21.36 -2.93 75.28
C ALA A 414 -21.93 -2.80 73.88
N GLU A 415 -22.40 -1.58 73.59
CA GLU A 415 -22.77 -1.07 72.26
C GLU A 415 -21.61 -1.17 71.29
N PRO A 416 -21.88 -1.34 69.97
CA PRO A 416 -20.82 -1.29 68.95
C PRO A 416 -20.45 0.16 68.61
N GLU A 417 -19.19 0.51 68.79
CA GLU A 417 -18.62 1.78 68.33
C GLU A 417 -18.46 1.84 66.82
N PRO A 418 -18.64 3.05 66.23
CA PRO A 418 -18.54 3.28 64.81
C PRO A 418 -17.06 3.35 64.36
N VAL A 419 -16.78 2.77 63.16
CA VAL A 419 -15.47 2.78 62.52
C VAL A 419 -15.14 4.17 62.04
N ASP A 420 -14.16 4.82 62.63
CA ASP A 420 -13.62 6.11 62.23
C ASP A 420 -12.96 6.09 60.86
N ASN A 421 -13.41 7.03 60.01
CA ASN A 421 -12.75 7.45 58.79
C ASN A 421 -11.38 8.06 59.12
N VAL A 422 -10.31 7.39 58.71
CA VAL A 422 -8.96 7.97 58.72
C VAL A 422 -8.84 8.91 57.51
N ALA A 423 -8.94 10.23 57.80
CA ALA A 423 -8.56 11.29 56.87
C ALA A 423 -7.04 11.26 56.65
N VAL A 424 -6.62 11.19 55.37
CA VAL A 424 -5.25 11.41 54.93
C VAL A 424 -5.03 12.92 54.85
N PRO A 425 -3.95 13.47 55.42
CA PRO A 425 -3.63 14.89 55.30
C PRO A 425 -3.17 15.24 53.91
N VAL A 426 -3.77 16.26 53.31
CA VAL A 426 -3.30 16.98 52.14
C VAL A 426 -2.34 18.06 52.63
N ASP A 427 -1.04 17.81 52.50
CA ASP A 427 -0.04 18.87 52.48
C ASP A 427 1.05 18.46 51.45
N GLY A 428 1.11 19.22 50.40
CA GLY A 428 2.11 19.11 49.33
C GLY A 428 1.97 20.30 48.40
N GLU A 429 2.82 21.31 48.60
CA GLU A 429 3.01 22.45 47.71
C GLU A 429 3.12 22.02 46.24
N PRO A 430 2.64 22.82 45.28
CA PRO A 430 2.84 22.55 43.85
C PRO A 430 4.33 22.68 43.52
N PRO A 431 4.87 21.78 42.68
CA PRO A 431 6.26 21.90 42.21
C PRO A 431 6.41 23.13 41.34
N ALA A 432 7.54 23.85 41.56
CA ALA A 432 7.98 25.01 40.81
C ALA A 432 7.92 24.80 39.31
N GLU A 433 7.44 25.82 38.61
CA GLU A 433 7.49 25.94 37.16
C GLU A 433 8.94 25.78 36.68
N GLU A 434 9.23 24.72 35.91
CA GLU A 434 10.47 24.61 35.14
C GLU A 434 10.46 25.70 34.06
N GLU A 435 11.37 26.64 34.21
CA GLU A 435 11.71 27.69 33.25
C GLU A 435 12.23 27.02 31.97
N TYR A 436 11.42 27.00 30.89
CA TYR A 436 11.87 26.62 29.56
C TYR A 436 12.81 27.68 29.01
N PRO A 437 13.96 27.31 28.42
CA PRO A 437 14.83 28.27 27.77
C PRO A 437 14.12 28.93 26.59
N GLU A 438 14.17 30.25 26.55
CA GLU A 438 13.62 31.11 25.49
C GLU A 438 14.21 30.71 24.13
N ASP A 439 13.32 30.58 23.15
CA ASP A 439 13.64 30.32 21.75
C ASP A 439 14.37 31.54 21.15
N PRO A 440 15.55 31.37 20.52
CA PRO A 440 16.36 32.52 20.03
C PRO A 440 15.80 33.22 18.78
N GLU A 441 14.59 32.90 18.32
CA GLU A 441 14.04 33.50 17.09
C GLU A 441 13.11 34.71 17.29
N ASP A 442 12.90 35.20 18.53
CA ASP A 442 11.99 36.33 18.81
C ASP A 442 12.66 37.72 18.73
N HIS A 443 13.85 37.88 18.14
CA HIS A 443 14.55 39.15 17.99
C HIS A 443 14.64 39.66 16.54
N PHE A 444 13.54 39.66 15.80
CA PHE A 444 13.41 40.51 14.62
C PHE A 444 12.26 41.49 14.78
N VAL A 445 12.51 42.56 15.52
CA VAL A 445 11.72 43.79 15.45
C VAL A 445 12.22 44.55 14.21
N VAL A 446 11.36 44.61 13.19
CA VAL A 446 11.55 45.53 12.05
C VAL A 446 11.08 46.91 12.50
N ASP A 447 12.00 47.80 12.76
CA ASP A 447 11.72 49.23 12.94
C ASP A 447 11.29 49.80 11.59
N ASP A 448 10.01 50.18 11.52
CA ASP A 448 9.42 50.99 10.46
C ASP A 448 9.65 52.46 10.82
N ASP A 449 10.73 53.02 10.30
CA ASP A 449 10.98 54.47 10.39
C ASP A 449 11.06 55.07 8.99
N GLY A 450 9.93 55.72 8.65
CA GLY A 450 9.82 56.55 7.46
C GLY A 450 10.64 57.80 7.54
N THR A 451 11.37 58.11 6.48
CA THR A 451 11.63 59.51 6.08
C THR A 451 11.71 59.62 4.54
N ARG A 452 10.78 60.44 4.04
CA ARG A 452 10.80 61.12 2.76
C ARG A 452 12.06 62.02 2.62
N ASP A 453 12.49 62.15 1.41
CA ASP A 453 12.92 63.33 0.64
C ASP A 453 13.88 62.85 -0.43
N GLY A 454 13.77 63.10 -1.72
CA GLY A 454 13.44 64.29 -2.40
C GLY A 454 14.55 64.56 -3.43
N ASN A 455 14.19 64.72 -4.67
CA ASN A 455 14.99 65.34 -5.76
C ASN A 455 16.21 64.57 -6.31
N GLY A 456 16.38 64.41 -7.58
CA GLY A 456 16.22 65.23 -8.75
C GLY A 456 17.11 64.75 -9.88
N GLU A 457 16.69 65.07 -11.08
CA GLU A 457 17.47 65.31 -12.32
C GLU A 457 18.34 64.19 -12.90
N ALA A 458 17.94 63.63 -14.06
CA ALA A 458 18.15 64.12 -15.42
C ALA A 458 19.42 63.61 -16.12
N ALA A 459 19.23 63.14 -17.35
CA ALA A 459 20.14 63.08 -18.51
C ALA A 459 21.13 61.88 -18.56
N GLU A 460 21.02 60.98 -19.45
CA GLU A 460 21.29 60.82 -20.88
C GLU A 460 20.83 59.42 -21.36
#